data_90e373532be3f24f03683bef2380faaa
#
_entry.id   90e373532be3f24f03683bef2380faaa
#
_cell.length_a   1.000
_cell.length_b   1.000
_cell.length_c   1.000
_cell.angle_alpha   90.00
_cell.angle_beta   90.00
_cell.angle_gamma   90.00
#
_symmetry.space_group_name_H-M   'P 1'
#
loop_
_entity.id
_entity.type
_entity.pdbx_description
1 polymer ?
#
loop_
_entity_poly.entity_id
_entity_poly.type
_entity_poly.pdbx_seq_one_letter_code
_entity_poly.pdbx_strand_id
1 'polypeptide(L)'
;MFKKYQLRSYNFRLVILLIVTSVYGIAVINSADSSYTIKQCAGLLLSLFVMVVVSLIDYNWLLRFYWIMYALNFVLLVLVLALGSESKGAQRWINIGGFRFQPSELTKILLIMFTAKLISLYKDRLNTARFLIVLAVLLLVPIALILMQPNLSTTILLALILFTIIFCAGFCCDSKSFWNRKSHYSHLS
;
A
#
# COMPACT_ATOMS: atom_id res chain seq x y z
N MET A 1 -16.86 14.32 0.35
CA MET A 1 -15.41 14.39 0.53
C MET A 1 -15.03 13.97 1.96
N PHE A 2 -15.62 14.55 2.99
CA PHE A 2 -15.40 14.10 4.37
C PHE A 2 -16.49 13.13 4.81
N LYS A 3 -16.10 12.02 5.41
CA LYS A 3 -17.02 11.02 5.96
C LYS A 3 -17.70 11.61 7.20
N LYS A 4 -19.03 11.39 7.35
CA LYS A 4 -19.74 11.74 8.60
C LYS A 4 -19.21 10.81 9.68
N TYR A 5 -18.28 11.33 10.50
CA TYR A 5 -17.55 10.55 11.49
C TYR A 5 -18.44 10.17 12.67
N GLN A 6 -18.57 8.89 12.92
CA GLN A 6 -19.03 8.39 14.21
C GLN A 6 -17.77 8.03 15.02
N LEU A 7 -17.34 8.90 15.91
CA LEU A 7 -16.20 8.67 16.83
C LEU A 7 -16.32 7.34 17.59
N ARG A 8 -17.53 6.86 17.79
CA ARG A 8 -17.84 5.56 18.41
C ARG A 8 -17.30 4.35 17.59
N SER A 9 -17.10 4.51 16.28
CA SER A 9 -16.58 3.44 15.39
C SER A 9 -15.06 3.50 15.21
N TYR A 10 -14.38 4.45 15.87
CA TYR A 10 -12.94 4.60 15.76
C TYR A 10 -12.21 3.58 16.62
N ASN A 11 -11.26 2.86 16.04
CA ASN A 11 -10.54 1.81 16.76
C ASN A 11 -9.38 2.38 17.60
N PHE A 12 -9.74 2.96 18.76
CA PHE A 12 -8.76 3.54 19.69
C PHE A 12 -7.72 2.52 20.18
N ARG A 13 -8.07 1.23 20.27
CA ARG A 13 -7.14 0.17 20.69
C ARG A 13 -5.96 0.06 19.74
N LEU A 14 -6.21 0.15 18.43
CA LEU A 14 -5.17 0.12 17.40
C LEU A 14 -4.26 1.35 17.50
N VAL A 15 -4.83 2.53 17.72
CA VAL A 15 -4.05 3.77 17.87
C VAL A 15 -3.16 3.71 19.12
N ILE A 16 -3.70 3.27 20.25
CA ILE A 16 -2.92 3.10 21.48
C ILE A 16 -1.77 2.13 21.25
N LEU A 17 -2.02 0.98 20.61
CA LEU A 17 -0.99 0.00 20.29
C LEU A 17 0.12 0.59 19.42
N LEU A 18 -0.24 1.35 18.39
CA LEU A 18 0.72 2.04 17.51
C LEU A 18 1.58 3.05 18.29
N ILE A 19 0.96 3.84 19.18
CA ILE A 19 1.69 4.81 20.00
C ILE A 19 2.64 4.09 20.95
N VAL A 20 2.18 3.07 21.66
CA VAL A 20 3.00 2.32 22.64
C VAL A 20 4.20 1.66 21.95
N THR A 21 3.98 0.99 20.80
CA THR A 21 5.07 0.36 20.04
C THR A 21 6.06 1.38 19.49
N SER A 22 5.59 2.54 19.04
CA SER A 22 6.45 3.62 18.54
C SER A 22 7.28 4.25 19.65
N VAL A 23 6.68 4.52 20.81
CA VAL A 23 7.39 5.06 21.99
C VAL A 23 8.45 4.07 22.49
N TYR A 24 8.10 2.77 22.54
CA TYR A 24 9.05 1.72 22.87
C TYR A 24 10.23 1.70 21.88
N GLY A 25 9.96 1.79 20.57
CA GLY A 25 10.99 1.86 19.54
C GLY A 25 11.91 3.08 19.72
N ILE A 26 11.35 4.25 20.07
CA ILE A 26 12.14 5.45 20.35
C ILE A 26 13.05 5.25 21.58
N ALA A 27 12.53 4.63 22.64
CA ALA A 27 13.33 4.34 23.85
C ALA A 27 14.51 3.41 23.54
N VAL A 28 14.30 2.38 22.71
CA VAL A 28 15.39 1.49 22.26
C VAL A 28 16.43 2.23 21.41
N ILE A 29 15.98 3.08 20.49
CA ILE A 29 16.90 3.89 19.67
C ILE A 29 17.69 4.87 20.54
N ASN A 30 17.03 5.51 21.51
CA ASN A 30 17.70 6.45 22.42
C ASN A 30 18.80 5.77 23.25
N SER A 31 18.62 4.51 23.65
CA SER A 31 19.66 3.76 24.38
C SER A 31 20.83 3.33 23.48
N ALA A 32 20.62 3.21 22.16
CA ALA A 32 21.67 2.87 21.21
C ALA A 32 22.43 4.12 20.71
N ASP A 33 21.72 5.19 20.34
CA ASP A 33 22.26 6.46 19.88
C ASP A 33 21.24 7.59 20.10
N SER A 34 21.50 8.43 21.11
CA SER A 34 20.63 9.54 21.49
C SER A 34 20.52 10.64 20.42
N SER A 35 21.46 10.71 19.46
CA SER A 35 21.44 11.71 18.39
C SER A 35 20.24 11.61 17.46
N TYR A 36 19.64 10.41 17.35
CA TYR A 36 18.47 10.16 16.52
C TYR A 36 17.13 10.39 17.24
N THR A 37 17.13 10.51 18.56
CA THR A 37 15.90 10.58 19.38
C THR A 37 15.00 11.74 18.98
N ILE A 38 15.55 12.93 18.78
CA ILE A 38 14.77 14.12 18.38
C ILE A 38 14.13 13.92 17.02
N LYS A 39 14.86 13.34 16.06
CA LYS A 39 14.34 13.04 14.71
C LYS A 39 13.21 11.99 14.75
N GLN A 40 13.32 10.99 15.62
CA GLN A 40 12.31 9.95 15.80
C GLN A 40 11.05 10.52 16.48
N CYS A 41 11.19 11.37 17.48
CA CYS A 41 10.05 12.05 18.11
C CYS A 41 9.31 12.95 17.09
N ALA A 42 10.05 13.74 16.31
CA ALA A 42 9.47 14.57 15.26
C ALA A 42 8.76 13.72 14.19
N GLY A 43 9.35 12.59 13.80
CA GLY A 43 8.75 11.63 12.90
C GLY A 43 7.46 11.02 13.46
N LEU A 44 7.42 10.67 14.74
CA LEU A 44 6.21 10.16 15.40
C LEU A 44 5.11 11.21 15.42
N LEU A 45 5.40 12.45 15.77
CA LEU A 45 4.40 13.52 15.76
C LEU A 45 3.84 13.77 14.36
N LEU A 46 4.71 13.82 13.35
CA LEU A 46 4.30 13.96 11.96
C LEU A 46 3.43 12.78 11.50
N SER A 47 3.80 11.55 11.84
CA SER A 47 3.05 10.36 11.46
C SER A 47 1.66 10.30 12.10
N LEU A 48 1.54 10.71 13.36
CA LEU A 48 0.25 10.82 14.06
C LEU A 48 -0.63 11.90 13.42
N PHE A 49 -0.05 13.04 13.06
CA PHE A 49 -0.77 14.09 12.34
C PHE A 49 -1.29 13.58 10.99
N VAL A 50 -0.43 12.95 10.19
CA VAL A 50 -0.80 12.36 8.89
C VAL A 50 -1.86 11.29 9.07
N MET A 51 -1.75 10.42 10.09
CA MET A 51 -2.73 9.40 10.40
C MET A 51 -4.11 10.00 10.65
N VAL A 52 -4.20 11.09 11.43
CA VAL A 52 -5.47 11.79 11.68
C VAL A 52 -6.02 12.37 10.38
N VAL A 53 -5.22 13.08 9.61
CA VAL A 53 -5.64 13.68 8.32
C VAL A 53 -6.15 12.62 7.36
N VAL A 54 -5.40 11.53 7.17
CA VAL A 54 -5.78 10.44 6.25
C VAL A 54 -7.05 9.73 6.74
N SER A 55 -7.21 9.58 8.06
CA SER A 55 -8.41 8.94 8.62
C SER A 55 -9.70 9.73 8.35
N LEU A 56 -9.61 11.03 8.12
CA LEU A 56 -10.75 11.91 7.79
C LEU A 56 -11.16 11.83 6.31
N ILE A 57 -10.29 11.28 5.45
CA ILE A 57 -10.56 11.17 4.01
C ILE A 57 -11.39 9.91 3.73
N ASP A 58 -12.44 10.04 2.92
CA ASP A 58 -13.19 8.89 2.46
C ASP A 58 -12.35 8.12 1.41
N TYR A 59 -12.01 6.87 1.74
CA TYR A 59 -11.23 6.01 0.85
C TYR A 59 -11.92 5.78 -0.52
N ASN A 60 -13.26 5.79 -0.57
CA ASN A 60 -13.99 5.68 -1.84
C ASN A 60 -13.75 6.88 -2.75
N TRP A 61 -13.64 8.07 -2.18
CA TRP A 61 -13.27 9.27 -2.92
C TRP A 61 -11.83 9.16 -3.45
N LEU A 62 -10.90 8.71 -2.63
CA LEU A 62 -9.51 8.50 -3.01
C LEU A 62 -9.39 7.47 -4.14
N LEU A 63 -10.13 6.38 -4.06
CA LEU A 63 -10.14 5.32 -5.06
C LEU A 63 -10.77 5.72 -6.41
N ARG A 64 -11.45 6.87 -6.53
CA ARG A 64 -11.87 7.41 -7.84
C ARG A 64 -10.68 7.80 -8.70
N PHE A 65 -9.60 8.20 -8.07
CA PHE A 65 -8.37 8.65 -8.73
C PHE A 65 -7.31 7.56 -8.87
N TYR A 66 -7.72 6.28 -8.92
CA TYR A 66 -6.79 5.14 -8.92
C TYR A 66 -5.77 5.18 -10.08
N TRP A 67 -6.14 5.69 -11.26
CA TRP A 67 -5.20 5.90 -12.37
C TRP A 67 -4.18 7.01 -12.09
N ILE A 68 -4.62 8.08 -11.44
CA ILE A 68 -3.71 9.16 -11.01
C ILE A 68 -2.73 8.63 -9.96
N MET A 69 -3.21 7.79 -9.03
CA MET A 69 -2.35 7.14 -8.03
C MET A 69 -1.29 6.23 -8.70
N TYR A 70 -1.69 5.50 -9.74
CA TYR A 70 -0.76 4.67 -10.51
C TYR A 70 0.27 5.51 -11.27
N ALA A 71 -0.17 6.58 -11.94
CA ALA A 71 0.72 7.51 -12.63
C ALA A 71 1.69 8.21 -11.67
N LEU A 72 1.20 8.67 -10.51
CA LEU A 72 2.02 9.25 -9.45
C LEU A 72 3.08 8.26 -8.95
N ASN A 73 2.68 7.02 -8.73
CA ASN A 73 3.59 5.95 -8.35
C ASN A 73 4.71 5.75 -9.38
N PHE A 74 4.35 5.69 -10.67
CA PHE A 74 5.31 5.55 -11.76
C PHE A 74 6.31 6.72 -11.78
N VAL A 75 5.80 7.96 -11.70
CA VAL A 75 6.64 9.18 -11.68
C VAL A 75 7.60 9.16 -10.48
N LEU A 76 7.13 8.81 -9.28
CA LEU A 76 7.96 8.74 -8.09
C LEU A 76 9.08 7.69 -8.22
N LEU A 77 8.79 6.53 -8.81
CA LEU A 77 9.80 5.48 -9.02
C LEU A 77 10.85 5.88 -10.06
N VAL A 78 10.44 6.54 -11.15
CA VAL A 78 11.37 7.07 -12.16
C VAL A 78 12.20 8.21 -11.57
N LEU A 79 11.59 9.09 -10.78
CA LEU A 79 12.27 10.21 -10.16
C LEU A 79 13.37 9.76 -9.19
N VAL A 80 13.13 8.69 -8.41
CA VAL A 80 14.17 8.15 -7.52
C VAL A 80 15.30 7.46 -8.29
N LEU A 81 15.02 6.86 -9.45
CA LEU A 81 16.06 6.31 -10.32
C LEU A 81 16.94 7.41 -10.92
N ALA A 82 16.34 8.58 -11.22
CA ALA A 82 17.07 9.71 -11.84
C ALA A 82 17.80 10.59 -10.82
N LEU A 83 17.19 10.84 -9.65
CA LEU A 83 17.64 11.84 -8.66
C LEU A 83 17.94 11.25 -7.29
N GLY A 84 17.79 9.93 -7.10
CA GLY A 84 17.98 9.28 -5.83
C GLY A 84 19.43 9.38 -5.33
N SER A 85 19.59 9.62 -4.04
CA SER A 85 20.90 9.56 -3.40
C SER A 85 21.31 8.12 -3.16
N GLU A 86 22.56 7.81 -3.49
CA GLU A 86 23.17 6.51 -3.19
C GLU A 86 23.33 6.32 -1.69
N SER A 87 22.81 5.25 -1.17
CA SER A 87 23.07 4.77 0.16
C SER A 87 23.37 3.28 0.10
N LYS A 88 24.59 2.90 0.49
CA LYS A 88 25.09 1.51 0.44
C LYS A 88 24.97 0.87 -0.96
N GLY A 89 25.32 1.63 -2.01
CA GLY A 89 25.32 1.13 -3.40
C GLY A 89 23.95 1.03 -4.07
N ALA A 90 22.91 1.65 -3.51
CA ALA A 90 21.59 1.66 -4.11
C ALA A 90 20.92 3.05 -4.00
N GLN A 91 20.38 3.50 -5.12
CA GLN A 91 19.63 4.77 -5.21
C GLN A 91 18.17 4.52 -4.79
N ARG A 92 17.88 4.68 -3.51
CA ARG A 92 16.55 4.35 -2.94
C ARG A 92 15.90 5.50 -2.19
N TRP A 93 16.66 6.55 -1.90
CA TRP A 93 16.25 7.60 -0.98
C TRP A 93 16.27 8.97 -1.65
N ILE A 94 15.25 9.76 -1.37
CA ILE A 94 15.19 11.18 -1.71
C ILE A 94 15.37 11.96 -0.40
N ASN A 95 16.32 12.87 -0.35
CA ASN A 95 16.53 13.74 0.79
C ASN A 95 15.69 15.01 0.63
N ILE A 96 14.72 15.20 1.51
CA ILE A 96 13.83 16.36 1.52
C ILE A 96 14.02 17.09 2.87
N GLY A 97 14.68 18.24 2.87
CA GLY A 97 14.82 19.06 4.10
C GLY A 97 15.44 18.30 5.30
N GLY A 98 16.37 17.37 5.07
CA GLY A 98 17.00 16.56 6.11
C GLY A 98 16.25 15.28 6.48
N PHE A 99 15.07 15.04 5.94
CA PHE A 99 14.37 13.77 6.04
C PHE A 99 14.69 12.89 4.83
N ARG A 100 14.93 11.61 5.08
CA ARG A 100 15.10 10.61 4.03
C ARG A 100 13.75 9.98 3.72
N PHE A 101 13.25 10.20 2.52
CA PHE A 101 12.02 9.61 2.02
C PHE A 101 12.34 8.50 1.03
N GLN A 102 11.69 7.35 1.18
CA GLN A 102 11.83 6.21 0.28
C GLN A 102 10.55 6.03 -0.53
N PRO A 103 10.54 6.37 -1.82
CA PRO A 103 9.33 6.27 -2.65
C PRO A 103 8.73 4.87 -2.73
N SER A 104 9.54 3.81 -2.67
CA SER A 104 9.05 2.43 -2.69
C SER A 104 8.18 2.06 -1.48
N GLU A 105 8.27 2.77 -0.36
CA GLU A 105 7.35 2.60 0.78
C GLU A 105 5.93 3.08 0.42
N LEU A 106 5.85 4.24 -0.24
CA LEU A 106 4.56 4.77 -0.72
C LEU A 106 4.00 3.92 -1.87
N THR A 107 4.87 3.40 -2.73
CA THR A 107 4.51 2.49 -3.83
C THR A 107 3.69 1.30 -3.37
N LYS A 108 4.04 0.68 -2.24
CA LYS A 108 3.29 -0.46 -1.69
C LYS A 108 1.82 -0.08 -1.45
N ILE A 109 1.60 1.06 -0.81
CA ILE A 109 0.24 1.55 -0.51
C ILE A 109 -0.52 1.86 -1.79
N LEU A 110 0.08 2.62 -2.71
CA LEU A 110 -0.56 3.03 -3.96
C LEU A 110 -0.92 1.84 -4.85
N LEU A 111 -0.03 0.85 -4.97
CA LEU A 111 -0.28 -0.35 -5.77
C LEU A 111 -1.31 -1.28 -5.14
N ILE A 112 -1.34 -1.43 -3.81
CA ILE A 112 -2.38 -2.19 -3.11
C ILE A 112 -3.75 -1.57 -3.41
N MET A 113 -3.88 -0.25 -3.26
CA MET A 113 -5.14 0.46 -3.51
C MET A 113 -5.54 0.39 -4.99
N PHE A 114 -4.60 0.58 -5.90
CA PHE A 114 -4.82 0.46 -7.34
C PHE A 114 -5.32 -0.93 -7.72
N THR A 115 -4.60 -1.97 -7.29
CA THR A 115 -4.91 -3.36 -7.60
C THR A 115 -6.27 -3.76 -7.03
N ALA A 116 -6.55 -3.43 -5.77
CA ALA A 116 -7.82 -3.73 -5.13
C ALA A 116 -8.99 -3.04 -5.85
N LYS A 117 -8.82 -1.78 -6.28
CA LYS A 117 -9.82 -1.05 -7.05
C LYS A 117 -10.04 -1.65 -8.42
N LEU A 118 -8.96 -1.98 -9.15
CA LEU A 118 -9.04 -2.56 -10.48
C LEU A 118 -9.76 -3.91 -10.44
N ILE A 119 -9.42 -4.77 -9.50
CA ILE A 119 -10.09 -6.06 -9.27
C ILE A 119 -11.57 -5.86 -8.93
N SER A 120 -11.89 -4.91 -8.06
CA SER A 120 -13.28 -4.61 -7.69
C SER A 120 -14.14 -4.15 -8.87
N LEU A 121 -13.57 -3.37 -9.81
CA LEU A 121 -14.25 -2.90 -11.01
C LEU A 121 -14.49 -4.01 -12.04
N TYR A 122 -13.53 -4.93 -12.16
CA TYR A 122 -13.54 -5.99 -13.19
C TYR A 122 -13.68 -7.39 -12.60
N LYS A 123 -14.35 -7.51 -11.44
CA LYS A 123 -14.54 -8.79 -10.73
C LYS A 123 -15.11 -9.91 -11.62
N ASP A 124 -16.02 -9.57 -12.53
CA ASP A 124 -16.67 -10.55 -13.43
C ASP A 124 -15.74 -11.01 -14.56
N ARG A 125 -14.60 -10.35 -14.76
CA ARG A 125 -13.58 -10.65 -15.77
C ARG A 125 -12.30 -11.26 -15.20
N LEU A 126 -12.24 -11.51 -13.89
CA LEU A 126 -11.04 -12.04 -13.21
C LEU A 126 -10.57 -13.37 -13.81
N ASN A 127 -11.48 -14.21 -14.29
CA ASN A 127 -11.15 -15.50 -14.91
C ASN A 127 -10.84 -15.39 -16.40
N THR A 128 -10.76 -14.18 -16.97
CA THR A 128 -10.41 -13.97 -18.37
C THR A 128 -8.91 -13.80 -18.51
N ALA A 129 -8.24 -14.65 -19.29
CA ALA A 129 -6.80 -14.57 -19.52
C ALA A 129 -6.35 -13.17 -19.98
N ARG A 130 -7.13 -12.50 -20.82
CA ARG A 130 -6.85 -11.14 -21.28
C ARG A 130 -6.75 -10.13 -20.13
N PHE A 131 -7.68 -10.19 -19.16
CA PHE A 131 -7.65 -9.32 -18.00
C PHE A 131 -6.44 -9.60 -17.11
N LEU A 132 -6.14 -10.89 -16.85
CA LEU A 132 -4.98 -11.29 -16.04
C LEU A 132 -3.65 -10.85 -16.67
N ILE A 133 -3.53 -10.94 -17.99
CA ILE A 133 -2.33 -10.47 -18.71
C ILE A 133 -2.17 -8.96 -18.56
N VAL A 134 -3.24 -8.18 -18.78
CA VAL A 134 -3.20 -6.72 -18.62
C VAL A 134 -2.85 -6.33 -17.19
N LEU A 135 -3.47 -6.98 -16.21
CA LEU A 135 -3.18 -6.76 -14.78
C LEU A 135 -1.71 -7.09 -14.48
N ALA A 136 -1.22 -8.23 -14.94
CA ALA A 136 0.17 -8.63 -14.74
C ALA A 136 1.14 -7.60 -15.35
N VAL A 137 0.92 -7.14 -16.57
CA VAL A 137 1.76 -6.11 -17.21
C VAL A 137 1.76 -4.82 -16.39
N LEU A 138 0.59 -4.34 -15.94
CA LEU A 138 0.48 -3.13 -15.12
C LEU A 138 1.23 -3.26 -13.79
N LEU A 139 1.27 -4.43 -13.18
CA LEU A 139 1.96 -4.65 -11.91
C LEU A 139 3.46 -4.95 -12.09
N LEU A 140 3.85 -5.57 -13.20
CA LEU A 140 5.26 -5.86 -13.48
C LEU A 140 6.08 -4.59 -13.73
N VAL A 141 5.49 -3.55 -14.34
CA VAL A 141 6.21 -2.29 -14.60
C VAL A 141 6.77 -1.66 -13.33
N PRO A 142 5.98 -1.36 -12.27
CA PRO A 142 6.53 -0.80 -11.04
C PRO A 142 7.43 -1.79 -10.29
N ILE A 143 7.18 -3.08 -10.35
CA ILE A 143 8.06 -4.11 -9.77
C ILE A 143 9.45 -4.08 -10.44
N ALA A 144 9.49 -3.99 -11.77
CA ALA A 144 10.75 -3.89 -12.52
C ALA A 144 11.52 -2.60 -12.17
N LEU A 145 10.83 -1.46 -12.04
CA LEU A 145 11.46 -0.20 -11.63
C LEU A 145 12.07 -0.31 -10.22
N ILE A 146 11.44 -1.01 -9.29
CA ILE A 146 11.98 -1.23 -7.93
C ILE A 146 13.20 -2.18 -7.98
N LEU A 147 13.18 -3.18 -8.86
CA LEU A 147 14.33 -4.06 -9.09
C LEU A 147 15.53 -3.30 -9.63
N MET A 148 15.31 -2.33 -10.53
CA MET A 148 16.36 -1.45 -11.04
C MET A 148 16.99 -0.55 -9.97
N GLN A 149 16.31 -0.35 -8.83
CA GLN A 149 16.83 0.37 -7.65
C GLN A 149 17.64 -0.53 -6.70
N PRO A 150 18.17 -1.67 -7.10
CA PRO A 150 18.58 -2.89 -6.39
C PRO A 150 17.93 -3.08 -5.01
N ASN A 151 16.59 -3.06 -4.97
CA ASN A 151 15.80 -3.21 -3.76
C ASN A 151 15.03 -4.55 -3.72
N LEU A 152 15.77 -5.65 -3.69
CA LEU A 152 15.23 -7.00 -3.76
C LEU A 152 14.20 -7.30 -2.65
N SER A 153 14.47 -6.84 -1.42
CA SER A 153 13.59 -7.07 -0.27
C SER A 153 12.19 -6.48 -0.48
N THR A 154 12.13 -5.21 -0.91
CA THR A 154 10.86 -4.54 -1.21
C THR A 154 10.16 -5.16 -2.41
N THR A 155 10.91 -5.56 -3.43
CA THR A 155 10.36 -6.22 -4.62
C THR A 155 9.67 -7.54 -4.27
N ILE A 156 10.34 -8.41 -3.50
CA ILE A 156 9.75 -9.69 -3.07
C ILE A 156 8.51 -9.46 -2.22
N LEU A 157 8.60 -8.56 -1.24
CA LEU A 157 7.47 -8.23 -0.37
C LEU A 157 6.27 -7.72 -1.17
N LEU A 158 6.49 -6.80 -2.11
CA LEU A 158 5.44 -6.24 -2.95
C LEU A 158 4.83 -7.31 -3.87
N ALA A 159 5.66 -8.16 -4.50
CA ALA A 159 5.19 -9.25 -5.35
C ALA A 159 4.30 -10.23 -4.56
N LEU A 160 4.69 -10.60 -3.34
CA LEU A 160 3.90 -11.47 -2.47
C LEU A 160 2.56 -10.82 -2.06
N ILE A 161 2.56 -9.54 -1.71
CA ILE A 161 1.33 -8.82 -1.36
C ILE A 161 0.37 -8.80 -2.55
N LEU A 162 0.85 -8.41 -3.74
CA LEU A 162 0.02 -8.33 -4.95
C LEU A 162 -0.49 -9.70 -5.37
N PHE A 163 0.36 -10.73 -5.32
CA PHE A 163 -0.05 -12.11 -5.58
C PHE A 163 -1.16 -12.55 -4.61
N THR A 164 -1.01 -12.27 -3.32
CA THR A 164 -2.03 -12.61 -2.31
C THR A 164 -3.36 -11.91 -2.59
N ILE A 165 -3.34 -10.63 -2.97
CA ILE A 165 -4.56 -9.88 -3.30
C ILE A 165 -5.28 -10.53 -4.50
N ILE A 166 -4.54 -10.85 -5.56
CA ILE A 166 -5.10 -11.47 -6.77
C ILE A 166 -5.64 -12.86 -6.46
N PHE A 167 -4.87 -13.67 -5.71
CA PHE A 167 -5.27 -15.02 -5.31
C PHE A 167 -6.55 -15.01 -4.46
N CYS A 168 -6.61 -14.18 -3.44
CA CYS A 168 -7.79 -14.04 -2.59
C CYS A 168 -9.01 -13.55 -3.39
N ALA A 169 -8.83 -12.64 -4.33
CA ALA A 169 -9.92 -12.14 -5.17
C ALA A 169 -10.45 -13.23 -6.12
N GLY A 170 -9.57 -13.99 -6.75
CA GLY A 170 -9.94 -15.12 -7.63
C GLY A 170 -10.68 -16.21 -6.86
N PHE A 171 -10.16 -16.62 -5.71
CA PHE A 171 -10.78 -17.64 -4.87
C PHE A 171 -12.15 -17.21 -4.32
N CYS A 172 -12.28 -15.95 -3.92
CA CYS A 172 -13.56 -15.42 -3.41
C CYS A 172 -14.64 -15.33 -4.50
N CYS A 173 -14.27 -15.01 -5.75
CA CYS A 173 -15.19 -14.97 -6.88
C CYS A 173 -15.68 -16.37 -7.27
N ASP A 174 -14.81 -17.35 -7.28
CA ASP A 174 -15.16 -18.73 -7.64
C ASP A 174 -16.08 -19.38 -6.59
N SER A 175 -15.82 -19.14 -5.32
CA SER A 175 -16.66 -19.61 -4.22
C SER A 175 -18.10 -19.08 -4.31
N LYS A 176 -18.30 -17.81 -4.65
CA LYS A 176 -19.64 -17.23 -4.84
C LYS A 176 -20.36 -17.80 -6.06
N SER A 177 -19.65 -18.04 -7.13
CA SER A 177 -20.18 -18.69 -8.34
C SER A 177 -20.62 -20.14 -8.05
N PHE A 178 -19.87 -20.87 -7.25
CA PHE A 178 -20.18 -22.22 -6.83
C PHE A 178 -21.43 -22.27 -5.92
N TRP A 179 -21.54 -21.34 -4.96
CA TRP A 179 -22.68 -21.24 -4.05
C TRP A 179 -23.97 -20.85 -4.77
N ASN A 180 -23.93 -19.87 -5.69
CA ASN A 180 -25.10 -19.49 -6.50
C ASN A 180 -25.57 -20.61 -7.42
N ARG A 181 -24.67 -21.42 -7.97
CA ARG A 181 -25.04 -22.61 -8.75
C ARG A 181 -25.79 -23.63 -7.89
N LYS A 182 -25.30 -23.93 -6.68
CA LYS A 182 -26.01 -24.88 -5.77
C LYS A 182 -27.41 -24.39 -5.38
N SER A 183 -27.57 -23.10 -5.13
CA SER A 183 -28.88 -22.52 -4.80
C SER A 183 -29.89 -22.64 -5.95
N HIS A 184 -29.45 -22.59 -7.21
CA HIS A 184 -30.33 -22.74 -8.37
C HIS A 184 -30.82 -24.17 -8.56
N TYR A 185 -30.05 -25.18 -8.16
CA TYR A 185 -30.44 -26.59 -8.26
C TYR A 185 -31.33 -27.04 -7.09
N SER A 186 -31.29 -26.37 -5.94
CA SER A 186 -32.12 -26.68 -4.78
C SER A 186 -33.58 -26.17 -4.92
N HIS A 187 -33.86 -25.30 -5.89
CA HIS A 187 -35.22 -24.83 -6.21
C HIS A 187 -35.89 -25.63 -7.35
N LEU A 188 -35.22 -26.62 -7.93
CA LEU A 188 -35.71 -27.45 -9.03
C LEU A 188 -36.01 -28.92 -8.62
N SER A 189 -35.82 -29.23 -7.33
CA SER A 189 -36.22 -30.50 -6.68
C SER A 189 -37.35 -30.25 -5.69
#